data_10283c9a80d34fb5b63870bf53bd3908
#
_entry.id   10283c9a80d34fb5b63870bf53bd3908
#
_cell.length_a   1.000
_cell.length_b   1.000
_cell.length_c   1.000
_cell.angle_alpha   90.00
_cell.angle_beta   90.00
_cell.angle_gamma   90.00
#
_symmetry.space_group_name_H-M   'P 1'
#
loop_
_entity.id
_entity.type
_entity.pdbx_description
1 polymer ?
#
loop_
_entity_poly.entity_id
_entity_poly.type
_entity_poly.pdbx_seq_one_letter_code
_entity_poly.pdbx_strand_id
1 'polypeptide(L)'
;MYIIIDELVIEGLVYLSFNFIKDKDKKVHFIGIGGISMSGLAAVLLNAGYKVSGSDAKESHITDNLKKLGAEIYIGHNASNISDVDLVVYTAAIPKDNPELCYAEENNITLMDRAEFLGHIMQGHKYNVAVAGTHGKTTCTSMISHITLNDNLDPTILVGGELDVINGNFRVGDSEYFITEACEYKASFLKFLPYIGIILNIDADHLDYYRDINHIKETFEEFAKLVPKDGYLIGYAEDERVQDILSKATCNTISYGIDKGDVTARNISFDKKGCPIFDVYKNGEKLFTIHLGVQGKHNILNALCTVCVGLIFNSSPEAISQGLAEFRGAHKRFEFKGDKNGVTVIDDYAHHPTEIKASLSTAKDYPHKKIYCVFQPHTYTRTKALFNDFTECFNDADELILMDIYAAREKDTGEVSSQMLGDAIRKKGINCVNVHSHQEAFEYVSKKLSERDLLLTVGAGDVVKVGEIYLK
;
A
#
# COMPACT_ATOMS: atom_id res chain seq x y z
N MET A 1 23.95 10.27 25.12
CA MET A 1 23.60 11.60 25.74
C MET A 1 22.22 11.93 25.19
N TYR A 2 21.18 11.57 25.91
CA TYR A 2 19.78 11.74 25.49
C TYR A 2 19.44 13.24 25.55
N ILE A 3 19.06 13.81 24.40
CA ILE A 3 18.50 15.17 24.37
C ILE A 3 17.02 15.03 24.69
N ILE A 4 16.66 15.45 25.89
CA ILE A 4 15.27 15.67 26.30
C ILE A 4 14.81 16.90 25.53
N ILE A 5 13.93 16.74 24.56
CA ILE A 5 13.18 17.85 23.97
C ILE A 5 11.96 18.06 24.86
N ASP A 6 12.11 18.92 25.86
CA ASP A 6 10.99 19.50 26.57
C ASP A 6 10.34 20.57 25.68
N GLU A 7 9.01 20.44 25.54
CA GLU A 7 8.06 21.44 25.10
C GLU A 7 8.29 22.11 23.72
N LEU A 8 7.81 21.48 22.67
CA LEU A 8 7.29 22.19 21.49
C LEU A 8 5.76 22.17 21.54
N VAL A 9 5.20 23.27 22.02
CA VAL A 9 3.76 23.55 21.94
C VAL A 9 3.44 23.86 20.48
N ILE A 10 2.90 22.92 19.75
CA ILE A 10 2.13 23.19 18.53
C ILE A 10 0.68 23.34 19.00
N GLU A 11 0.16 24.58 18.95
CA GLU A 11 -1.22 24.88 19.29
C GLU A 11 -2.17 24.02 18.46
N GLY A 12 -2.92 23.12 19.14
CA GLY A 12 -3.94 22.26 18.54
C GLY A 12 -3.76 20.75 18.75
N LEU A 13 -2.61 20.26 19.23
CA LEU A 13 -2.45 18.85 19.63
C LEU A 13 -2.83 18.71 21.11
N VAL A 14 -3.96 18.05 21.37
CA VAL A 14 -4.31 17.57 22.70
C VAL A 14 -3.17 16.63 23.13
N TYR A 15 -2.46 17.00 24.20
CA TYR A 15 -1.41 16.18 24.80
C TYR A 15 -1.99 14.85 25.23
N LEU A 16 -1.63 13.81 24.52
CA LEU A 16 -2.23 12.50 24.61
C LEU A 16 -1.68 11.71 25.78
N SER A 17 -2.58 10.99 26.39
CA SER A 17 -2.41 10.13 27.55
C SER A 17 -1.49 8.93 27.35
N PHE A 18 -0.79 8.75 26.20
CA PHE A 18 0.04 7.59 25.89
C PHE A 18 1.40 8.00 25.31
N ASN A 19 2.48 7.49 25.92
CA ASN A 19 3.84 7.64 25.44
C ASN A 19 4.48 6.26 25.24
N PHE A 20 4.76 5.90 23.99
CA PHE A 20 5.31 4.60 23.58
C PHE A 20 6.59 4.20 24.34
N ILE A 21 7.39 5.14 24.81
CA ILE A 21 8.64 4.85 25.52
C ILE A 21 8.39 4.65 27.04
N LYS A 22 7.46 5.42 27.62
CA LYS A 22 7.26 5.51 29.07
C LYS A 22 6.16 4.60 29.62
N ASP A 23 5.13 4.32 28.84
CA ASP A 23 3.89 3.68 29.30
C ASP A 23 3.86 2.15 29.10
N LYS A 24 5.01 1.47 29.29
CA LYS A 24 5.16 0.02 29.03
C LYS A 24 4.36 -0.89 29.96
N ASP A 25 3.89 -0.39 31.08
CA ASP A 25 3.02 -1.08 32.04
C ASP A 25 1.54 -1.09 31.63
N LYS A 26 1.16 -0.20 30.72
CA LYS A 26 -0.23 -0.11 30.23
C LYS A 26 -0.64 -1.30 29.37
N LYS A 27 -1.90 -1.72 29.55
CA LYS A 27 -2.53 -2.75 28.72
C LYS A 27 -3.25 -2.08 27.53
N VAL A 28 -2.88 -2.49 26.32
CA VAL A 28 -3.43 -1.93 25.06
C VAL A 28 -4.31 -2.98 24.39
N HIS A 29 -5.53 -2.59 24.06
CA HIS A 29 -6.48 -3.44 23.32
C HIS A 29 -6.69 -2.96 21.89
N PHE A 30 -6.70 -3.90 20.94
CA PHE A 30 -6.91 -3.63 19.52
C PHE A 30 -8.25 -4.16 19.04
N ILE A 31 -9.17 -3.28 18.61
CA ILE A 31 -10.43 -3.71 17.96
C ILE A 31 -10.18 -3.96 16.48
N GLY A 32 -10.39 -5.20 16.01
CA GLY A 32 -10.04 -5.65 14.67
C GLY A 32 -8.55 -6.01 14.55
N ILE A 33 -7.99 -6.66 15.57
CA ILE A 33 -6.56 -6.98 15.70
C ILE A 33 -6.03 -7.86 14.55
N GLY A 34 -6.88 -8.68 13.92
CA GLY A 34 -6.54 -9.53 12.77
C GLY A 34 -6.39 -8.76 11.45
N GLY A 35 -6.68 -7.47 11.43
CA GLY A 35 -6.42 -6.63 10.25
C GLY A 35 -4.92 -6.46 9.98
N ILE A 36 -4.52 -6.43 8.69
CA ILE A 36 -3.12 -6.36 8.26
C ILE A 36 -2.33 -5.29 9.03
N SER A 37 -2.79 -4.03 9.02
CA SER A 37 -2.09 -2.94 9.72
C SER A 37 -2.18 -3.04 11.24
N MET A 38 -3.31 -3.51 11.79
CA MET A 38 -3.53 -3.60 13.24
C MET A 38 -2.62 -4.66 13.86
N SER A 39 -2.47 -5.80 13.19
CA SER A 39 -1.60 -6.89 13.64
C SER A 39 -0.14 -6.48 13.71
N GLY A 40 0.34 -5.69 12.76
CA GLY A 40 1.70 -5.14 12.79
C GLY A 40 1.93 -4.24 14.00
N LEU A 41 0.99 -3.32 14.30
CA LEU A 41 1.08 -2.45 15.47
C LEU A 41 1.05 -3.24 16.78
N ALA A 42 0.18 -4.24 16.88
CA ALA A 42 0.11 -5.13 18.04
C ALA A 42 1.43 -5.89 18.26
N ALA A 43 2.05 -6.38 17.19
CA ALA A 43 3.33 -7.09 17.25
C ALA A 43 4.49 -6.17 17.69
N VAL A 44 4.53 -4.91 17.22
CA VAL A 44 5.51 -3.92 17.68
C VAL A 44 5.39 -3.70 19.18
N LEU A 45 4.16 -3.57 19.72
CA LEU A 45 3.96 -3.45 21.17
C LEU A 45 4.39 -4.70 21.95
N LEU A 46 4.03 -5.88 21.47
CA LEU A 46 4.43 -7.15 22.10
C LEU A 46 5.95 -7.26 22.19
N ASN A 47 6.65 -6.96 21.10
CA ASN A 47 8.12 -6.95 21.06
C ASN A 47 8.71 -5.91 22.02
N ALA A 48 8.07 -4.76 22.15
CA ALA A 48 8.47 -3.72 23.11
C ALA A 48 8.13 -4.05 24.57
N GLY A 49 7.48 -5.20 24.84
CA GLY A 49 7.18 -5.70 26.19
C GLY A 49 5.85 -5.22 26.77
N TYR A 50 4.94 -4.67 25.95
CA TYR A 50 3.60 -4.29 26.39
C TYR A 50 2.68 -5.48 26.61
N LYS A 51 1.67 -5.31 27.47
CA LYS A 51 0.53 -6.22 27.55
C LYS A 51 -0.47 -5.87 26.43
N VAL A 52 -0.69 -6.80 25.50
CA VAL A 52 -1.57 -6.60 24.35
C VAL A 52 -2.73 -7.57 24.41
N SER A 53 -3.93 -7.05 24.23
CA SER A 53 -5.13 -7.82 23.94
C SER A 53 -5.80 -7.31 22.67
N GLY A 54 -6.72 -8.08 22.11
CA GLY A 54 -7.50 -7.59 20.98
C GLY A 54 -8.63 -8.51 20.59
N SER A 55 -9.58 -7.95 19.86
CA SER A 55 -10.75 -8.65 19.35
C SER A 55 -10.77 -8.67 17.83
N ASP A 56 -11.33 -9.72 17.24
CA ASP A 56 -11.65 -9.79 15.82
C ASP A 56 -12.93 -10.59 15.59
N ALA A 57 -13.61 -10.34 14.48
CA ALA A 57 -14.84 -11.05 14.12
C ALA A 57 -14.61 -12.53 13.80
N LYS A 58 -13.39 -12.91 13.38
CA LYS A 58 -13.03 -14.27 12.93
C LYS A 58 -11.62 -14.66 13.33
N GLU A 59 -11.41 -15.94 13.57
CA GLU A 59 -10.06 -16.50 13.66
C GLU A 59 -9.35 -16.46 12.30
N SER A 60 -8.05 -16.26 12.32
CA SER A 60 -7.19 -16.24 11.14
C SER A 60 -5.75 -16.62 11.52
N HIS A 61 -4.92 -16.97 10.54
CA HIS A 61 -3.49 -17.20 10.76
C HIS A 61 -2.79 -15.99 11.41
N ILE A 62 -3.29 -14.77 11.15
CA ILE A 62 -2.75 -13.54 11.75
C ILE A 62 -3.03 -13.52 13.27
N THR A 63 -4.28 -13.78 13.67
CA THR A 63 -4.65 -13.83 15.10
C THR A 63 -3.92 -14.96 15.82
N ASP A 64 -3.70 -16.12 15.17
CA ASP A 64 -2.95 -17.23 15.73
C ASP A 64 -1.46 -16.90 15.92
N ASN A 65 -0.87 -16.15 15.00
CA ASN A 65 0.51 -15.68 15.14
C ASN A 65 0.64 -14.68 16.28
N LEU A 66 -0.30 -13.76 16.45
CA LEU A 66 -0.31 -12.83 17.58
C LEU A 66 -0.48 -13.55 18.94
N LYS A 67 -1.32 -14.59 19.02
CA LYS A 67 -1.42 -15.46 20.21
C LYS A 67 -0.06 -16.08 20.56
N LYS A 68 0.68 -16.59 19.57
CA LYS A 68 2.03 -17.16 19.77
C LYS A 68 3.03 -16.12 20.27
N LEU A 69 2.88 -14.85 19.88
CA LEU A 69 3.69 -13.73 20.34
C LEU A 69 3.30 -13.25 21.75
N GLY A 70 2.20 -13.75 22.33
CA GLY A 70 1.76 -13.43 23.68
C GLY A 70 0.56 -12.50 23.78
N ALA A 71 -0.14 -12.20 22.67
CA ALA A 71 -1.38 -11.44 22.72
C ALA A 71 -2.56 -12.26 23.27
N GLU A 72 -3.42 -11.61 24.05
CA GLU A 72 -4.71 -12.15 24.47
C GLU A 72 -5.75 -11.84 23.40
N ILE A 73 -6.26 -12.87 22.69
CA ILE A 73 -7.16 -12.70 21.54
C ILE A 73 -8.57 -13.17 21.86
N TYR A 74 -9.55 -12.30 21.58
CA TYR A 74 -10.99 -12.58 21.71
C TYR A 74 -11.61 -12.68 20.31
N ILE A 75 -12.48 -13.68 20.10
CA ILE A 75 -13.27 -13.81 18.89
C ILE A 75 -14.67 -13.29 19.15
N GLY A 76 -15.08 -12.30 18.36
CA GLY A 76 -16.27 -11.48 18.60
C GLY A 76 -15.98 -10.25 19.46
N HIS A 77 -16.83 -9.25 19.30
CA HIS A 77 -16.73 -7.97 20.00
C HIS A 77 -17.67 -7.96 21.21
N ASN A 78 -17.13 -7.69 22.40
CA ASN A 78 -17.90 -7.63 23.63
C ASN A 78 -17.27 -6.63 24.62
N ALA A 79 -18.10 -5.84 25.31
CA ALA A 79 -17.66 -4.88 26.31
C ALA A 79 -16.76 -5.49 27.40
N SER A 80 -16.98 -6.78 27.77
CA SER A 80 -16.14 -7.47 28.74
C SER A 80 -14.68 -7.69 28.27
N ASN A 81 -14.40 -7.63 26.99
CA ASN A 81 -13.03 -7.80 26.45
C ASN A 81 -12.10 -6.65 26.86
N ILE A 82 -12.66 -5.48 27.24
CA ILE A 82 -11.92 -4.26 27.54
C ILE A 82 -12.12 -3.75 28.97
N SER A 83 -12.62 -4.58 29.87
CA SER A 83 -12.88 -4.20 31.28
C SER A 83 -11.63 -3.87 32.09
N ASP A 84 -10.47 -4.26 31.61
CA ASP A 84 -9.15 -4.10 32.28
C ASP A 84 -8.10 -3.66 31.26
N VAL A 85 -8.33 -2.51 30.58
CA VAL A 85 -7.39 -1.95 29.60
C VAL A 85 -7.25 -0.43 29.79
N ASP A 86 -6.05 0.09 29.49
CA ASP A 86 -5.74 1.51 29.65
C ASP A 86 -5.98 2.30 28.34
N LEU A 87 -5.82 1.62 27.19
CA LEU A 87 -5.92 2.21 25.86
C LEU A 87 -6.57 1.24 24.90
N VAL A 88 -7.52 1.74 24.10
CA VAL A 88 -8.15 1.01 23.01
C VAL A 88 -7.72 1.63 21.67
N VAL A 89 -7.15 0.81 20.80
CA VAL A 89 -6.80 1.19 19.42
C VAL A 89 -7.84 0.61 18.46
N TYR A 90 -8.37 1.44 17.57
CA TYR A 90 -9.41 1.01 16.62
C TYR A 90 -9.13 1.51 15.20
N THR A 91 -9.79 0.93 14.21
CA THR A 91 -9.72 1.34 12.81
C THR A 91 -11.03 1.96 12.36
N ALA A 92 -10.95 2.84 11.34
CA ALA A 92 -12.12 3.44 10.70
C ALA A 92 -13.11 2.42 10.09
N ALA A 93 -12.73 1.12 10.07
CA ALA A 93 -13.58 0.01 9.62
C ALA A 93 -14.59 -0.43 10.68
N ILE A 94 -14.35 -0.13 11.95
CA ILE A 94 -15.21 -0.54 13.05
C ILE A 94 -16.45 0.37 13.09
N PRO A 95 -17.66 -0.21 13.12
CA PRO A 95 -18.89 0.57 13.25
C PRO A 95 -18.93 1.34 14.58
N LYS A 96 -19.58 2.51 14.59
CA LYS A 96 -19.69 3.36 15.79
C LYS A 96 -20.50 2.73 16.93
N ASP A 97 -21.35 1.77 16.61
CA ASP A 97 -22.17 1.00 17.56
C ASP A 97 -21.46 -0.28 18.06
N ASN A 98 -20.17 -0.43 17.80
CA ASN A 98 -19.38 -1.55 18.32
C ASN A 98 -19.38 -1.54 19.85
N PRO A 99 -19.73 -2.68 20.52
CA PRO A 99 -19.89 -2.72 21.98
C PRO A 99 -18.61 -2.37 22.76
N GLU A 100 -17.44 -2.62 22.20
CA GLU A 100 -16.16 -2.26 22.83
C GLU A 100 -15.91 -0.75 22.72
N LEU A 101 -16.20 -0.11 21.58
CA LEU A 101 -16.08 1.33 21.43
C LEU A 101 -17.05 2.05 22.39
N CYS A 102 -18.32 1.63 22.40
CA CYS A 102 -19.34 2.23 23.29
C CYS A 102 -18.92 2.11 24.76
N TYR A 103 -18.46 0.94 25.19
CA TYR A 103 -17.99 0.73 26.57
C TYR A 103 -16.78 1.60 26.90
N ALA A 104 -15.82 1.76 25.98
CA ALA A 104 -14.66 2.60 26.19
C ALA A 104 -15.05 4.09 26.35
N GLU A 105 -15.98 4.59 25.53
CA GLU A 105 -16.52 5.95 25.64
C GLU A 105 -17.26 6.17 26.98
N GLU A 106 -18.13 5.24 27.36
CA GLU A 106 -18.92 5.33 28.62
C GLU A 106 -18.02 5.28 29.88
N ASN A 107 -16.90 4.57 29.82
CA ASN A 107 -16.00 4.41 30.95
C ASN A 107 -14.75 5.31 30.91
N ASN A 108 -14.69 6.25 29.95
CA ASN A 108 -13.57 7.18 29.74
C ASN A 108 -12.21 6.44 29.55
N ILE A 109 -12.23 5.27 28.91
CA ILE A 109 -11.00 4.59 28.50
C ILE A 109 -10.44 5.36 27.29
N THR A 110 -9.14 5.60 27.27
CA THR A 110 -8.51 6.32 26.15
C THR A 110 -8.73 5.58 24.82
N LEU A 111 -9.28 6.29 23.84
CA LEU A 111 -9.48 5.79 22.48
C LEU A 111 -8.51 6.45 21.53
N MET A 112 -7.90 5.67 20.66
CA MET A 112 -6.97 6.16 19.66
C MET A 112 -7.21 5.48 18.32
N ASP A 113 -7.32 6.24 17.24
CA ASP A 113 -7.41 5.58 15.93
C ASP A 113 -6.03 5.03 15.51
N ARG A 114 -6.05 4.08 14.58
CA ARG A 114 -4.86 3.38 14.09
C ARG A 114 -3.75 4.33 13.60
N ALA A 115 -4.09 5.39 12.90
CA ALA A 115 -3.09 6.29 12.31
C ALA A 115 -2.43 7.16 13.39
N GLU A 116 -3.22 7.61 14.35
CA GLU A 116 -2.73 8.34 15.52
C GLU A 116 -1.79 7.47 16.35
N PHE A 117 -2.20 6.23 16.63
CA PHE A 117 -1.37 5.28 17.36
C PHE A 117 -0.06 4.97 16.63
N LEU A 118 -0.09 4.82 15.30
CA LEU A 118 1.12 4.65 14.49
C LEU A 118 2.05 5.87 14.63
N GLY A 119 1.51 7.10 14.63
CA GLY A 119 2.30 8.31 14.89
C GLY A 119 3.03 8.27 16.23
N HIS A 120 2.39 7.73 17.29
CA HIS A 120 3.03 7.54 18.59
C HIS A 120 4.16 6.49 18.56
N ILE A 121 3.98 5.39 17.83
CA ILE A 121 5.06 4.41 17.63
C ILE A 121 6.24 5.05 16.90
N MET A 122 6.00 5.87 15.89
CA MET A 122 7.05 6.58 15.14
C MET A 122 7.91 7.47 16.02
N GLN A 123 7.40 8.02 17.14
CA GLN A 123 8.20 8.79 18.11
C GLN A 123 9.37 7.99 18.70
N GLY A 124 9.27 6.67 18.73
CA GLY A 124 10.34 5.78 19.22
C GLY A 124 11.50 5.60 18.24
N HIS A 125 11.40 6.13 17.02
CA HIS A 125 12.37 5.93 15.94
C HIS A 125 12.83 7.29 15.40
N LYS A 126 14.10 7.37 15.00
CA LYS A 126 14.70 8.60 14.49
C LYS A 126 14.50 8.78 12.99
N TYR A 127 14.64 7.69 12.26
CA TYR A 127 14.63 7.70 10.79
C TYR A 127 13.33 7.05 10.27
N ASN A 128 12.24 7.80 10.39
CA ASN A 128 10.93 7.38 9.92
C ASN A 128 10.76 7.65 8.42
N VAL A 129 10.58 6.62 7.61
CA VAL A 129 10.23 6.72 6.19
C VAL A 129 8.73 6.52 6.04
N ALA A 130 8.04 7.53 5.55
CA ALA A 130 6.60 7.50 5.29
C ALA A 130 6.33 7.62 3.79
N VAL A 131 5.87 6.53 3.18
CA VAL A 131 5.64 6.43 1.73
C VAL A 131 4.19 6.79 1.41
N ALA A 132 3.97 8.00 0.90
CA ALA A 132 2.68 8.50 0.47
C ALA A 132 2.56 8.57 -1.07
N GLY A 133 1.33 8.68 -1.55
CA GLY A 133 0.97 8.78 -2.96
C GLY A 133 -0.28 7.97 -3.26
N THR A 134 -0.99 8.31 -4.30
CA THR A 134 -2.20 7.57 -4.66
C THR A 134 -1.85 6.13 -5.04
N HIS A 135 -0.80 5.93 -5.85
CA HIS A 135 -0.38 4.64 -6.38
C HIS A 135 1.08 4.30 -6.00
N GLY A 136 1.40 3.00 -5.89
CA GLY A 136 2.77 2.51 -5.73
C GLY A 136 3.28 2.42 -4.29
N LYS A 137 2.53 2.84 -3.28
CA LYS A 137 2.94 2.85 -1.85
C LYS A 137 3.52 1.50 -1.40
N THR A 138 2.73 0.44 -1.52
CA THR A 138 3.15 -0.92 -1.09
C THR A 138 4.42 -1.39 -1.79
N THR A 139 4.50 -1.18 -3.11
CA THR A 139 5.67 -1.57 -3.90
C THR A 139 6.93 -0.80 -3.47
N CYS A 140 6.84 0.53 -3.32
CA CYS A 140 7.96 1.34 -2.85
C CYS A 140 8.39 0.97 -1.43
N THR A 141 7.43 0.84 -0.49
CA THR A 141 7.72 0.43 0.88
C THR A 141 8.41 -0.93 0.91
N SER A 142 7.97 -1.88 0.09
CA SER A 142 8.60 -3.19 -0.04
C SER A 142 10.01 -3.12 -0.62
N MET A 143 10.24 -2.33 -1.67
CA MET A 143 11.58 -2.11 -2.24
C MET A 143 12.54 -1.45 -1.23
N ILE A 144 12.06 -0.43 -0.48
CA ILE A 144 12.84 0.22 0.58
C ILE A 144 13.18 -0.80 1.67
N SER A 145 12.24 -1.68 2.04
CA SER A 145 12.49 -2.75 3.00
C SER A 145 13.58 -3.70 2.53
N HIS A 146 13.57 -4.09 1.24
CA HIS A 146 14.62 -4.95 0.67
C HIS A 146 16.00 -4.31 0.73
N ILE A 147 16.16 -3.06 0.31
CA ILE A 147 17.48 -2.40 0.33
C ILE A 147 18.01 -2.21 1.74
N THR A 148 17.14 -1.84 2.70
CA THR A 148 17.54 -1.61 4.09
C THR A 148 17.89 -2.90 4.82
N LEU A 149 17.22 -4.02 4.51
CA LEU A 149 17.58 -5.34 5.01
C LEU A 149 18.90 -5.84 4.40
N ASN A 150 19.11 -5.65 3.10
CA ASN A 150 20.38 -6.00 2.42
C ASN A 150 21.57 -5.17 2.93
N ASP A 151 21.31 -3.94 3.39
CA ASP A 151 22.33 -3.06 4.00
C ASP A 151 22.49 -3.29 5.52
N ASN A 152 21.82 -4.29 6.07
CA ASN A 152 21.85 -4.66 7.50
C ASN A 152 21.44 -3.52 8.45
N LEU A 153 20.53 -2.65 8.04
CA LEU A 153 20.06 -1.53 8.87
C LEU A 153 19.06 -1.94 9.95
N ASP A 154 18.57 -3.18 9.92
CA ASP A 154 17.65 -3.77 10.89
C ASP A 154 16.38 -2.94 11.19
N PRO A 155 15.61 -2.49 10.17
CA PRO A 155 14.47 -1.61 10.36
C PRO A 155 13.25 -2.30 10.97
N THR A 156 12.42 -1.53 11.68
CA THR A 156 11.01 -1.87 11.88
C THR A 156 10.25 -1.54 10.60
N ILE A 157 9.44 -2.48 10.11
CA ILE A 157 8.74 -2.39 8.82
C ILE A 157 7.25 -2.65 9.03
N LEU A 158 6.40 -1.77 8.48
CA LEU A 158 4.96 -1.98 8.35
C LEU A 158 4.55 -1.76 6.90
N VAL A 159 4.12 -2.81 6.22
CA VAL A 159 3.72 -2.77 4.80
C VAL A 159 2.25 -3.17 4.66
N GLY A 160 1.55 -2.58 3.70
CA GLY A 160 0.12 -2.82 3.47
C GLY A 160 -0.22 -4.14 2.77
N GLY A 161 0.79 -4.93 2.40
CA GLY A 161 0.68 -6.25 1.79
C GLY A 161 1.62 -7.25 2.44
N GLU A 162 1.51 -8.53 2.10
CA GLU A 162 2.47 -9.54 2.54
C GLU A 162 3.76 -9.45 1.71
N LEU A 163 4.91 -9.59 2.38
CA LEU A 163 6.24 -9.50 1.80
C LEU A 163 7.09 -10.69 2.28
N ASP A 164 7.55 -11.52 1.33
CA ASP A 164 8.22 -12.79 1.62
C ASP A 164 9.49 -12.60 2.47
N VAL A 165 10.28 -11.56 2.23
CA VAL A 165 11.55 -11.32 2.94
C VAL A 165 11.38 -11.11 4.45
N ILE A 166 10.16 -10.74 4.89
CA ILE A 166 9.82 -10.58 6.31
C ILE A 166 8.77 -11.60 6.79
N ASN A 167 8.38 -12.56 5.93
CA ASN A 167 7.35 -13.58 6.19
C ASN A 167 6.01 -12.98 6.68
N GLY A 168 5.57 -11.90 6.08
CA GLY A 168 4.32 -11.24 6.45
C GLY A 168 4.27 -9.76 6.08
N ASN A 169 3.49 -9.01 6.83
CA ASN A 169 3.24 -7.59 6.59
C ASN A 169 3.92 -6.64 7.60
N PHE A 170 4.64 -7.21 8.56
CA PHE A 170 5.41 -6.44 9.54
C PHE A 170 6.70 -7.16 9.92
N ARG A 171 7.69 -6.38 10.35
CA ARG A 171 8.90 -6.82 11.01
C ARG A 171 9.25 -5.82 12.10
N VAL A 172 9.66 -6.30 13.26
CA VAL A 172 10.20 -5.45 14.32
C VAL A 172 11.72 -5.57 14.30
N GLY A 173 12.39 -4.45 14.11
CA GLY A 173 13.85 -4.32 14.18
C GLY A 173 14.27 -3.60 15.45
N ASP A 174 15.55 -3.74 15.82
CA ASP A 174 16.12 -3.12 17.04
C ASP A 174 16.80 -1.77 16.75
N SER A 175 16.72 -1.28 15.51
CA SER A 175 17.36 -0.04 15.08
C SER A 175 16.46 1.20 15.15
N GLU A 176 17.03 2.37 14.87
CA GLU A 176 16.32 3.65 14.80
C GLU A 176 15.53 3.86 13.48
N TYR A 177 15.49 2.87 12.57
CA TYR A 177 14.82 2.96 11.27
C TYR A 177 13.40 2.41 11.34
N PHE A 178 12.46 3.18 10.81
CA PHE A 178 11.06 2.79 10.71
C PHE A 178 10.53 3.05 9.31
N ILE A 179 9.97 2.04 8.65
CA ILE A 179 9.51 2.13 7.26
C ILE A 179 8.01 1.79 7.22
N THR A 180 7.19 2.71 6.71
CA THR A 180 5.74 2.49 6.64
C THR A 180 5.10 3.16 5.44
N GLU A 181 3.96 2.61 5.02
CA GLU A 181 3.06 3.29 4.09
C GLU A 181 2.31 4.42 4.81
N ALA A 182 2.11 5.53 4.11
CA ALA A 182 1.38 6.70 4.56
C ALA A 182 0.12 6.88 3.71
N CYS A 183 -1.00 6.27 4.17
CA CYS A 183 -2.26 6.30 3.43
C CYS A 183 -2.92 7.68 3.54
N GLU A 184 -3.27 8.27 2.41
CA GLU A 184 -3.95 9.55 2.28
C GLU A 184 -5.44 9.50 2.67
N TYR A 185 -6.06 8.31 2.66
CA TYR A 185 -7.47 8.16 2.95
C TYR A 185 -7.84 8.76 4.31
N LYS A 186 -8.88 9.62 4.32
CA LYS A 186 -9.31 10.41 5.49
C LYS A 186 -8.19 11.24 6.12
N ALA A 187 -7.21 11.66 5.31
CA ALA A 187 -6.05 12.43 5.77
C ALA A 187 -5.25 11.76 6.91
N SER A 188 -5.31 10.40 6.99
CA SER A 188 -4.72 9.65 8.11
C SER A 188 -3.21 9.88 8.25
N PHE A 189 -2.50 10.07 7.15
CA PHE A 189 -1.06 10.29 7.13
C PHE A 189 -0.61 11.63 7.77
N LEU A 190 -1.54 12.57 8.02
CA LEU A 190 -1.25 13.81 8.73
C LEU A 190 -0.97 13.60 10.23
N LYS A 191 -1.20 12.38 10.74
CA LYS A 191 -0.87 11.99 12.11
C LYS A 191 0.52 11.38 12.25
N PHE A 192 1.29 11.29 11.16
CA PHE A 192 2.59 10.65 11.12
C PHE A 192 3.72 11.66 11.42
N LEU A 193 4.89 11.13 11.74
CA LEU A 193 6.10 11.89 12.03
C LEU A 193 7.24 11.48 11.09
N PRO A 194 7.18 11.83 9.80
CA PRO A 194 8.20 11.42 8.83
C PRO A 194 9.48 12.20 9.00
N TYR A 195 10.64 11.52 9.08
CA TYR A 195 11.95 12.12 8.80
C TYR A 195 12.21 12.15 7.28
N ILE A 196 11.78 11.11 6.58
CA ILE A 196 11.73 11.05 5.12
C ILE A 196 10.25 10.91 4.72
N GLY A 197 9.69 11.97 4.16
CA GLY A 197 8.38 11.97 3.50
C GLY A 197 8.56 11.69 2.01
N ILE A 198 7.74 10.80 1.47
CA ILE A 198 7.75 10.46 0.05
C ILE A 198 6.39 10.77 -0.55
N ILE A 199 6.36 11.45 -1.69
CA ILE A 199 5.15 11.65 -2.49
C ILE A 199 5.38 11.08 -3.88
N LEU A 200 4.80 9.88 -4.12
CA LEU A 200 5.00 9.15 -5.38
C LEU A 200 4.24 9.78 -6.55
N ASN A 201 3.01 10.17 -6.33
CA ASN A 201 2.09 10.75 -7.30
C ASN A 201 0.85 11.27 -6.57
N ILE A 202 0.08 12.13 -7.25
CA ILE A 202 -1.20 12.64 -6.75
C ILE A 202 -2.25 12.45 -7.86
N ASP A 203 -3.22 11.56 -7.62
CA ASP A 203 -4.30 11.25 -8.55
C ASP A 203 -5.66 11.33 -7.84
N ALA A 204 -6.75 11.38 -8.61
CA ALA A 204 -8.09 11.49 -8.08
C ALA A 204 -8.59 10.15 -7.56
N ASP A 205 -8.40 9.87 -6.29
CA ASP A 205 -8.99 8.70 -5.59
C ASP A 205 -9.67 9.16 -4.29
N HIS A 206 -10.39 8.26 -3.64
CA HIS A 206 -11.08 8.53 -2.38
C HIS A 206 -12.01 9.75 -2.42
N LEU A 207 -12.74 9.92 -3.53
CA LEU A 207 -13.69 11.02 -3.75
C LEU A 207 -14.97 10.89 -2.89
N ASP A 208 -15.08 9.84 -2.09
CA ASP A 208 -16.03 9.70 -0.97
C ASP A 208 -15.64 10.57 0.23
N TYR A 209 -14.36 10.94 0.34
CA TYR A 209 -13.83 11.81 1.39
C TYR A 209 -13.35 13.16 0.83
N TYR A 210 -12.57 13.16 -0.24
CA TYR A 210 -12.06 14.36 -0.88
C TYR A 210 -13.07 14.98 -1.84
N ARG A 211 -13.16 16.32 -1.83
CA ARG A 211 -14.05 17.07 -2.74
C ARG A 211 -13.61 16.95 -4.21
N ASP A 212 -12.30 17.07 -4.42
CA ASP A 212 -11.68 17.08 -5.75
C ASP A 212 -10.15 16.89 -5.63
N ILE A 213 -9.46 16.86 -6.78
CA ILE A 213 -8.00 16.71 -6.86
C ILE A 213 -7.23 17.84 -6.16
N ASN A 214 -7.80 19.05 -6.07
CA ASN A 214 -7.13 20.15 -5.38
C ASN A 214 -7.14 19.94 -3.88
N HIS A 215 -8.24 19.46 -3.31
CA HIS A 215 -8.33 19.11 -1.90
C HIS A 215 -7.37 17.96 -1.54
N ILE A 216 -7.19 16.99 -2.47
CA ILE A 216 -6.17 15.93 -2.30
C ILE A 216 -4.78 16.58 -2.26
N LYS A 217 -4.45 17.43 -3.25
CA LYS A 217 -3.17 18.15 -3.31
C LYS A 217 -2.89 18.97 -2.05
N GLU A 218 -3.87 19.76 -1.58
CA GLU A 218 -3.78 20.54 -0.34
C GLU A 218 -3.41 19.63 0.85
N THR A 219 -4.01 18.44 0.94
CA THR A 219 -3.71 17.49 2.01
C THR A 219 -2.29 16.91 1.91
N PHE A 220 -1.78 16.68 0.69
CA PHE A 220 -0.37 16.32 0.48
C PHE A 220 0.60 17.46 0.80
N GLU A 221 0.20 18.73 0.59
CA GLU A 221 0.98 19.89 1.03
C GLU A 221 1.10 19.94 2.56
N GLU A 222 0.02 19.63 3.29
CA GLU A 222 0.08 19.51 4.76
C GLU A 222 0.96 18.33 5.21
N PHE A 223 0.90 17.19 4.54
CA PHE A 223 1.80 16.07 4.82
C PHE A 223 3.28 16.46 4.63
N ALA A 224 3.61 17.19 3.57
CA ALA A 224 4.96 17.65 3.31
C ALA A 224 5.52 18.56 4.44
N LYS A 225 4.64 19.34 5.10
CA LYS A 225 5.02 20.22 6.23
C LYS A 225 5.38 19.46 7.50
N LEU A 226 4.98 18.16 7.61
CA LEU A 226 5.35 17.33 8.75
C LEU A 226 6.83 16.93 8.74
N VAL A 227 7.49 16.99 7.59
CA VAL A 227 8.91 16.67 7.46
C VAL A 227 9.74 17.77 8.12
N PRO A 228 10.61 17.44 9.11
CA PRO A 228 11.41 18.43 9.81
C PRO A 228 12.46 19.08 8.88
N LYS A 229 12.99 20.24 9.25
CA LYS A 229 13.94 21.01 8.41
C LYS A 229 15.21 20.24 8.02
N ASP A 230 15.67 19.36 8.89
CA ASP A 230 16.82 18.46 8.66
C ASP A 230 16.44 17.15 8.02
N GLY A 231 15.13 16.89 7.84
CA GLY A 231 14.59 15.75 7.13
C GLY A 231 14.56 15.92 5.61
N TYR A 232 13.93 14.97 4.92
CA TYR A 232 13.91 14.93 3.44
C TYR A 232 12.49 14.72 2.92
N LEU A 233 12.13 15.47 1.88
CA LEU A 233 10.95 15.23 1.06
C LEU A 233 11.38 14.72 -0.31
N ILE A 234 10.95 13.50 -0.67
CA ILE A 234 11.25 12.87 -1.95
C ILE A 234 9.98 12.93 -2.83
N GLY A 235 10.12 13.33 -4.10
CA GLY A 235 8.97 13.41 -4.99
C GLY A 235 9.27 13.18 -6.46
N TYR A 236 8.24 12.75 -7.19
CA TYR A 236 8.30 12.49 -8.63
C TYR A 236 8.40 13.80 -9.43
N ALA A 237 9.47 13.95 -10.20
CA ALA A 237 9.82 15.17 -10.91
C ALA A 237 8.92 15.50 -12.13
N GLU A 238 8.20 14.53 -12.65
CA GLU A 238 7.38 14.68 -13.85
C GLU A 238 5.88 14.85 -13.52
N ASP A 239 5.49 14.77 -12.25
CA ASP A 239 4.15 15.15 -11.78
C ASP A 239 4.16 16.63 -11.33
N GLU A 240 3.43 17.49 -12.03
CA GLU A 240 3.39 18.93 -11.77
C GLU A 240 2.88 19.27 -10.36
N ARG A 241 1.95 18.47 -9.81
CA ARG A 241 1.41 18.66 -8.46
C ARG A 241 2.46 18.36 -7.41
N VAL A 242 3.22 17.27 -7.60
CA VAL A 242 4.32 16.90 -6.72
C VAL A 242 5.44 17.93 -6.79
N GLN A 243 5.78 18.42 -7.99
CA GLN A 243 6.79 19.48 -8.17
C GLN A 243 6.40 20.78 -7.47
N ASP A 244 5.14 21.18 -7.54
CA ASP A 244 4.66 22.37 -6.83
C ASP A 244 4.84 22.22 -5.31
N ILE A 245 4.57 21.03 -4.74
CA ILE A 245 4.78 20.73 -3.32
C ILE A 245 6.27 20.77 -2.97
N LEU A 246 7.13 20.11 -3.77
CA LEU A 246 8.59 20.12 -3.55
C LEU A 246 9.16 21.56 -3.55
N SER A 247 8.67 22.42 -4.45
CA SER A 247 9.13 23.80 -4.56
C SER A 247 8.81 24.68 -3.34
N LYS A 248 7.80 24.28 -2.55
CA LYS A 248 7.33 24.98 -1.32
C LYS A 248 7.88 24.36 -0.04
N ALA A 249 8.59 23.23 -0.15
CA ALA A 249 9.10 22.51 1.02
C ALA A 249 10.13 23.32 1.79
N THR A 250 10.12 23.21 3.12
CA THR A 250 11.05 23.88 4.03
C THR A 250 12.19 22.98 4.53
N CYS A 251 12.15 21.70 4.15
CA CYS A 251 13.15 20.66 4.41
C CYS A 251 14.05 20.42 3.19
N ASN A 252 14.97 19.46 3.28
CA ASN A 252 15.73 19.02 2.11
C ASN A 252 14.83 18.32 1.11
N THR A 253 15.03 18.54 -0.18
CA THR A 253 14.25 17.90 -1.24
C THR A 253 15.13 17.06 -2.14
N ILE A 254 14.60 15.93 -2.63
CA ILE A 254 15.20 15.13 -3.70
C ILE A 254 14.09 14.78 -4.68
N SER A 255 14.28 15.15 -5.93
CA SER A 255 13.38 14.80 -7.03
C SER A 255 13.92 13.60 -7.82
N TYR A 256 13.01 12.74 -8.30
CA TYR A 256 13.37 11.62 -9.14
C TYR A 256 12.45 11.51 -10.37
N GLY A 257 12.96 10.92 -11.45
CA GLY A 257 12.19 10.69 -12.67
C GLY A 257 13.02 10.03 -13.77
N ILE A 258 12.43 9.86 -14.94
CA ILE A 258 13.14 9.33 -16.11
C ILE A 258 13.85 10.47 -16.86
N ASP A 259 13.09 11.47 -17.26
CA ASP A 259 13.59 12.59 -18.06
C ASP A 259 14.06 13.79 -17.21
N LYS A 260 13.51 13.93 -16.00
CA LYS A 260 13.75 15.05 -15.08
C LYS A 260 13.99 14.54 -13.66
N GLY A 261 14.75 15.30 -12.87
CA GLY A 261 14.98 15.03 -11.45
C GLY A 261 16.45 15.02 -11.09
N ASP A 262 16.72 15.06 -9.78
CA ASP A 262 18.07 14.93 -9.21
C ASP A 262 18.60 13.52 -9.39
N VAL A 263 17.71 12.52 -9.30
CA VAL A 263 17.99 11.09 -9.53
C VAL A 263 17.20 10.60 -10.74
N THR A 264 17.90 10.12 -11.77
CA THR A 264 17.28 9.74 -13.06
C THR A 264 17.71 8.35 -13.52
N ALA A 265 16.90 7.73 -14.40
CA ALA A 265 17.24 6.49 -15.08
C ALA A 265 17.62 6.77 -16.53
N ARG A 266 18.73 6.16 -17.00
CA ARG A 266 19.15 6.21 -18.42
C ARG A 266 19.51 4.81 -18.91
N ASN A 267 19.65 4.67 -20.23
CA ASN A 267 20.01 3.41 -20.88
C ASN A 267 19.06 2.27 -20.50
N ILE A 268 17.75 2.59 -20.45
CA ILE A 268 16.71 1.63 -20.06
C ILE A 268 16.60 0.54 -21.12
N SER A 269 16.67 -0.71 -20.67
CA SER A 269 16.44 -1.92 -21.45
C SER A 269 15.68 -2.94 -20.61
N PHE A 270 15.27 -4.05 -21.22
CA PHE A 270 14.49 -5.09 -20.54
C PHE A 270 15.14 -6.45 -20.81
N ASP A 271 15.16 -7.30 -19.79
CA ASP A 271 15.60 -8.68 -19.94
C ASP A 271 14.53 -9.56 -20.63
N LYS A 272 14.83 -10.85 -20.81
CA LYS A 272 13.90 -11.81 -21.45
C LYS A 272 12.59 -12.04 -20.69
N LYS A 273 12.54 -11.63 -19.41
CA LYS A 273 11.34 -11.72 -18.55
C LYS A 273 10.59 -10.40 -18.50
N GLY A 274 11.06 -9.35 -19.17
CA GLY A 274 10.46 -8.02 -19.12
C GLY A 274 10.87 -7.21 -17.89
N CYS A 275 11.92 -7.64 -17.15
CA CYS A 275 12.43 -6.88 -16.01
C CYS A 275 13.34 -5.74 -16.49
N PRO A 276 13.17 -4.52 -15.96
CA PRO A 276 13.98 -3.36 -16.36
C PRO A 276 15.44 -3.47 -15.93
N ILE A 277 16.34 -3.04 -16.83
CA ILE A 277 17.76 -2.81 -16.56
C ILE A 277 18.06 -1.37 -16.95
N PHE A 278 18.63 -0.58 -16.03
CA PHE A 278 18.90 0.83 -16.27
C PHE A 278 20.07 1.35 -15.44
N ASP A 279 20.68 2.42 -15.92
CA ASP A 279 21.72 3.15 -15.20
C ASP A 279 21.09 4.26 -14.34
N VAL A 280 21.48 4.33 -13.07
CA VAL A 280 21.09 5.41 -12.16
C VAL A 280 22.08 6.56 -12.28
N TYR A 281 21.55 7.76 -12.45
CA TYR A 281 22.29 9.00 -12.46
C TYR A 281 21.84 9.92 -11.32
N LYS A 282 22.78 10.63 -10.68
CA LYS A 282 22.50 11.71 -9.74
C LYS A 282 23.20 12.97 -10.23
N ASN A 283 22.44 14.05 -10.41
CA ASN A 283 22.94 15.32 -10.94
C ASN A 283 23.79 15.20 -12.24
N GLY A 284 23.42 14.24 -13.08
CA GLY A 284 24.08 13.99 -14.36
C GLY A 284 25.29 13.02 -14.32
N GLU A 285 25.71 12.58 -13.13
CA GLU A 285 26.78 11.60 -12.96
C GLU A 285 26.20 10.18 -12.75
N LYS A 286 26.76 9.20 -13.47
CA LYS A 286 26.37 7.78 -13.31
C LYS A 286 26.85 7.26 -11.97
N LEU A 287 25.95 6.68 -11.17
CA LEU A 287 26.27 6.05 -9.90
C LEU A 287 26.52 4.53 -10.07
N PHE A 288 25.50 3.81 -10.54
CA PHE A 288 25.52 2.35 -10.72
C PHE A 288 24.43 1.91 -11.68
N THR A 289 24.39 0.61 -11.98
CA THR A 289 23.35 0.00 -12.81
C THR A 289 22.43 -0.87 -11.95
N ILE A 290 21.13 -0.82 -12.20
CA ILE A 290 20.11 -1.65 -11.55
C ILE A 290 19.57 -2.65 -12.56
N HIS A 291 19.38 -3.88 -12.12
CA HIS A 291 18.55 -4.90 -12.75
C HIS A 291 17.41 -5.24 -11.81
N LEU A 292 16.18 -4.83 -12.11
CA LEU A 292 15.04 -5.09 -11.25
C LEU A 292 14.64 -6.56 -11.27
N GLY A 293 14.14 -7.04 -10.13
CA GLY A 293 13.58 -8.39 -10.03
C GLY A 293 12.10 -8.48 -10.42
N VAL A 294 11.47 -7.35 -10.82
CA VAL A 294 10.06 -7.24 -11.20
C VAL A 294 9.89 -6.53 -12.54
N GLN A 295 8.79 -6.82 -13.23
CA GLN A 295 8.45 -6.25 -14.52
C GLN A 295 7.79 -4.86 -14.38
N GLY A 296 7.64 -4.19 -15.54
CA GLY A 296 6.85 -2.96 -15.69
C GLY A 296 7.67 -1.67 -15.57
N LYS A 297 7.43 -0.75 -16.51
CA LYS A 297 8.12 0.55 -16.57
C LYS A 297 7.87 1.42 -15.33
N HIS A 298 6.67 1.35 -14.75
CA HIS A 298 6.34 2.09 -13.52
C HIS A 298 7.24 1.68 -12.34
N ASN A 299 7.77 0.45 -12.33
CA ASN A 299 8.70 -0.01 -11.30
C ASN A 299 10.09 0.61 -11.41
N ILE A 300 10.46 1.22 -12.56
CA ILE A 300 11.67 2.05 -12.65
C ILE A 300 11.51 3.27 -11.74
N LEU A 301 10.35 3.93 -11.76
CA LEU A 301 10.07 5.09 -10.88
C LEU A 301 10.04 4.69 -9.40
N ASN A 302 9.41 3.57 -9.06
CA ASN A 302 9.41 3.03 -7.71
C ASN A 302 10.83 2.72 -7.22
N ALA A 303 11.68 2.17 -8.10
CA ALA A 303 13.07 1.89 -7.79
C ALA A 303 13.90 3.17 -7.62
N LEU A 304 13.72 4.19 -8.47
CA LEU A 304 14.41 5.48 -8.33
C LEU A 304 14.05 6.17 -7.01
N CYS A 305 12.78 6.15 -6.62
CA CYS A 305 12.34 6.62 -5.31
C CYS A 305 13.07 5.87 -4.18
N THR A 306 13.15 4.55 -4.28
CA THR A 306 13.86 3.69 -3.33
C THR A 306 15.35 4.01 -3.28
N VAL A 307 15.99 4.26 -4.43
CA VAL A 307 17.39 4.71 -4.50
C VAL A 307 17.59 6.01 -3.74
N CYS A 308 16.66 6.99 -3.85
CA CYS A 308 16.75 8.23 -3.08
C CYS A 308 16.85 7.98 -1.57
N VAL A 309 16.04 7.05 -1.05
CA VAL A 309 16.10 6.63 0.38
C VAL A 309 17.45 6.00 0.70
N GLY A 310 17.92 5.07 -0.13
CA GLY A 310 19.24 4.44 0.05
C GLY A 310 20.38 5.47 0.07
N LEU A 311 20.34 6.47 -0.80
CA LEU A 311 21.33 7.55 -0.82
C LEU A 311 21.29 8.42 0.45
N ILE A 312 20.10 8.69 1.02
CA ILE A 312 19.97 9.42 2.30
C ILE A 312 20.54 8.59 3.45
N PHE A 313 20.35 7.28 3.44
CA PHE A 313 20.87 6.38 4.48
C PHE A 313 22.36 6.03 4.27
N ASN A 314 22.99 6.53 3.20
CA ASN A 314 24.36 6.18 2.77
C ASN A 314 24.54 4.67 2.55
N SER A 315 23.48 4.00 2.08
CA SER A 315 23.53 2.59 1.72
C SER A 315 24.51 2.35 0.56
N SER A 316 25.21 1.21 0.59
CA SER A 316 26.14 0.86 -0.47
C SER A 316 25.43 0.65 -1.80
N PRO A 317 26.06 1.00 -2.94
CA PRO A 317 25.52 0.70 -4.27
C PRO A 317 25.18 -0.79 -4.46
N GLU A 318 25.96 -1.67 -3.85
CA GLU A 318 25.76 -3.12 -3.85
C GLU A 318 24.47 -3.50 -3.10
N ALA A 319 24.25 -2.98 -1.89
CA ALA A 319 23.05 -3.26 -1.11
C ALA A 319 21.78 -2.77 -1.81
N ILE A 320 21.84 -1.57 -2.43
CA ILE A 320 20.71 -1.01 -3.20
C ILE A 320 20.43 -1.89 -4.42
N SER A 321 21.45 -2.20 -5.22
CA SER A 321 21.30 -2.97 -6.46
C SER A 321 20.82 -4.40 -6.17
N GLN A 322 21.39 -5.06 -5.15
CA GLN A 322 21.01 -6.41 -4.77
C GLN A 322 19.59 -6.45 -4.19
N GLY A 323 19.24 -5.55 -3.28
CA GLY A 323 17.91 -5.49 -2.70
C GLY A 323 16.83 -5.31 -3.76
N LEU A 324 17.05 -4.46 -4.76
CA LEU A 324 16.13 -4.27 -5.88
C LEU A 324 16.12 -5.46 -6.86
N ALA A 325 17.26 -6.15 -7.05
CA ALA A 325 17.34 -7.34 -7.87
C ALA A 325 16.67 -8.57 -7.21
N GLU A 326 16.66 -8.64 -5.89
CA GLU A 326 16.02 -9.72 -5.12
C GLU A 326 14.52 -9.51 -4.91
N PHE A 327 14.02 -8.29 -5.02
CA PHE A 327 12.60 -7.99 -4.91
C PHE A 327 11.81 -8.69 -6.01
N ARG A 328 10.82 -9.52 -5.64
CA ARG A 328 9.96 -10.29 -6.57
C ARG A 328 8.52 -9.78 -6.64
N GLY A 329 8.26 -8.61 -6.09
CA GLY A 329 6.92 -8.05 -5.93
C GLY A 329 6.38 -8.23 -4.51
N ALA A 330 5.34 -7.48 -4.17
CA ALA A 330 4.49 -7.76 -3.03
C ALA A 330 3.32 -8.64 -3.48
N HIS A 331 2.79 -9.46 -2.60
CA HIS A 331 1.60 -10.25 -2.92
C HIS A 331 0.47 -9.36 -3.44
N LYS A 332 -0.27 -9.88 -4.42
CA LYS A 332 -1.34 -9.15 -5.13
C LYS A 332 -0.86 -7.92 -5.93
N ARG A 333 0.41 -7.86 -6.36
CA ARG A 333 0.94 -6.81 -7.23
C ARG A 333 1.63 -7.44 -8.43
N PHE A 334 0.88 -7.63 -9.52
CA PHE A 334 1.28 -8.36 -10.73
C PHE A 334 1.93 -9.71 -10.36
N GLU A 335 1.27 -10.42 -9.43
CA GLU A 335 1.78 -11.63 -8.80
C GLU A 335 1.59 -12.83 -9.72
N PHE A 336 2.67 -13.53 -10.04
CA PHE A 336 2.60 -14.81 -10.73
C PHE A 336 1.99 -15.87 -9.80
N LYS A 337 0.83 -16.43 -10.20
CA LYS A 337 0.11 -17.45 -9.42
C LYS A 337 0.41 -18.87 -9.88
N GLY A 338 0.82 -19.06 -11.13
CA GLY A 338 1.15 -20.38 -11.68
C GLY A 338 0.93 -20.49 -13.18
N ASP A 339 1.33 -21.65 -13.72
CA ASP A 339 1.08 -22.04 -15.11
C ASP A 339 0.26 -23.35 -15.14
N LYS A 340 -0.73 -23.41 -16.01
CA LYS A 340 -1.49 -24.63 -16.28
C LYS A 340 -1.84 -24.74 -17.76
N ASN A 341 -1.53 -25.86 -18.37
CA ASN A 341 -1.75 -26.13 -19.80
C ASN A 341 -1.11 -25.06 -20.73
N GLY A 342 0.01 -24.48 -20.30
CA GLY A 342 0.70 -23.41 -21.04
C GLY A 342 0.06 -22.03 -20.93
N VAL A 343 -0.94 -21.87 -20.05
CA VAL A 343 -1.53 -20.57 -19.72
C VAL A 343 -0.90 -20.06 -18.44
N THR A 344 -0.37 -18.85 -18.49
CA THR A 344 0.16 -18.16 -17.30
C THR A 344 -0.96 -17.41 -16.58
N VAL A 345 -1.04 -17.57 -15.25
CA VAL A 345 -2.01 -16.88 -14.41
C VAL A 345 -1.29 -15.84 -13.54
N ILE A 346 -1.75 -14.59 -13.63
CA ILE A 346 -1.25 -13.44 -12.85
C ILE A 346 -2.41 -12.79 -12.11
N ASP A 347 -2.16 -12.34 -10.87
CA ASP A 347 -3.12 -11.60 -10.06
C ASP A 347 -2.62 -10.19 -9.74
N ASP A 348 -3.50 -9.20 -9.84
CA ASP A 348 -3.17 -7.82 -9.49
C ASP A 348 -4.31 -7.15 -8.71
N TYR A 349 -3.96 -6.50 -7.62
CA TYR A 349 -4.88 -5.74 -6.76
C TYR A 349 -5.33 -4.41 -7.39
N ALA A 350 -4.86 -4.08 -8.59
CA ALA A 350 -5.21 -2.87 -9.32
C ALA A 350 -6.73 -2.68 -9.38
N HIS A 351 -7.19 -1.50 -8.99
CA HIS A 351 -8.61 -1.18 -8.89
C HIS A 351 -8.92 0.27 -9.29
N HIS A 352 -7.90 1.07 -9.57
CA HIS A 352 -8.00 2.40 -10.16
C HIS A 352 -7.65 2.33 -11.66
N PRO A 353 -8.29 3.11 -12.56
CA PRO A 353 -8.01 3.08 -14.00
C PRO A 353 -6.52 3.24 -14.34
N THR A 354 -5.80 4.11 -13.64
CA THR A 354 -4.35 4.32 -13.80
C THR A 354 -3.56 3.04 -13.49
N GLU A 355 -3.92 2.34 -12.40
CA GLU A 355 -3.28 1.07 -12.02
C GLU A 355 -3.57 -0.03 -13.04
N ILE A 356 -4.84 -0.14 -13.51
CA ILE A 356 -5.26 -1.13 -14.50
C ILE A 356 -4.48 -0.94 -15.81
N LYS A 357 -4.33 0.31 -16.27
CA LYS A 357 -3.51 0.62 -17.45
C LYS A 357 -2.06 0.17 -17.25
N ALA A 358 -1.48 0.42 -16.08
CA ALA A 358 -0.11 0.00 -15.76
C ALA A 358 0.03 -1.54 -15.74
N SER A 359 -0.92 -2.26 -15.12
CA SER A 359 -0.95 -3.73 -15.11
C SER A 359 -1.08 -4.32 -16.51
N LEU A 360 -2.00 -3.82 -17.32
CA LEU A 360 -2.18 -4.29 -18.70
C LEU A 360 -0.99 -3.96 -19.59
N SER A 361 -0.39 -2.79 -19.44
CA SER A 361 0.86 -2.45 -20.12
C SER A 361 2.00 -3.41 -19.74
N THR A 362 2.11 -3.78 -18.46
CA THR A 362 3.08 -4.78 -17.99
C THR A 362 2.77 -6.16 -18.57
N ALA A 363 1.49 -6.56 -18.61
CA ALA A 363 1.05 -7.81 -19.21
C ALA A 363 1.39 -7.88 -20.70
N LYS A 364 1.32 -6.76 -21.42
CA LYS A 364 1.67 -6.66 -22.84
C LYS A 364 3.17 -6.87 -23.09
N ASP A 365 4.02 -6.44 -22.15
CA ASP A 365 5.46 -6.65 -22.22
C ASP A 365 5.87 -8.08 -21.76
N TYR A 366 4.95 -8.84 -21.15
CA TYR A 366 5.16 -10.23 -20.75
C TYR A 366 5.00 -11.19 -21.95
N PRO A 367 5.74 -12.30 -22.05
CA PRO A 367 5.58 -13.25 -23.16
C PRO A 367 4.17 -13.87 -23.18
N HIS A 368 3.36 -13.51 -24.15
CA HIS A 368 1.97 -14.00 -24.28
C HIS A 368 1.54 -14.09 -25.74
N LYS A 369 0.41 -14.76 -25.99
CA LYS A 369 -0.31 -14.78 -27.27
C LYS A 369 -1.53 -13.87 -27.22
N LYS A 370 -2.37 -13.99 -26.18
CA LYS A 370 -3.52 -13.13 -25.86
C LYS A 370 -3.59 -12.84 -24.37
N ILE A 371 -4.14 -11.70 -24.02
CA ILE A 371 -4.41 -11.26 -22.65
C ILE A 371 -5.92 -11.33 -22.40
N TYR A 372 -6.32 -12.25 -21.51
CA TYR A 372 -7.68 -12.33 -20.96
C TYR A 372 -7.67 -11.66 -19.59
N CYS A 373 -8.35 -10.50 -19.48
CA CYS A 373 -8.43 -9.74 -18.24
C CYS A 373 -9.77 -10.01 -17.55
N VAL A 374 -9.76 -10.62 -16.37
CA VAL A 374 -10.94 -10.76 -15.52
C VAL A 374 -10.90 -9.62 -14.51
N PHE A 375 -11.78 -8.64 -14.64
CA PHE A 375 -11.82 -7.46 -13.79
C PHE A 375 -13.06 -7.43 -12.90
N GLN A 376 -12.85 -7.15 -11.61
CA GLN A 376 -13.91 -6.91 -10.63
C GLN A 376 -13.83 -5.47 -10.13
N PRO A 377 -14.76 -4.57 -10.53
CA PRO A 377 -14.80 -3.22 -10.00
C PRO A 377 -14.99 -3.23 -8.48
N HIS A 378 -14.29 -2.32 -7.78
CA HIS A 378 -14.34 -2.25 -6.32
C HIS A 378 -15.04 -0.97 -5.88
N THR A 379 -16.16 -1.13 -5.16
CA THR A 379 -17.13 -0.14 -4.66
C THR A 379 -17.95 0.57 -5.73
N TYR A 380 -19.20 0.88 -5.38
CA TYR A 380 -20.12 1.61 -6.26
C TYR A 380 -19.69 3.08 -6.42
N THR A 381 -19.24 3.70 -5.33
CA THR A 381 -18.81 5.10 -5.33
C THR A 381 -17.64 5.33 -6.26
N ARG A 382 -16.58 4.51 -6.21
CA ARG A 382 -15.43 4.60 -7.12
C ARG A 382 -15.84 4.30 -8.56
N THR A 383 -16.62 3.24 -8.79
CA THR A 383 -17.06 2.87 -10.14
C THR A 383 -17.85 3.99 -10.78
N LYS A 384 -18.72 4.68 -10.03
CA LYS A 384 -19.48 5.83 -10.49
C LYS A 384 -18.59 7.05 -10.76
N ALA A 385 -17.71 7.39 -9.81
CA ALA A 385 -16.86 8.58 -9.89
C ALA A 385 -15.87 8.51 -11.08
N LEU A 386 -15.30 7.33 -11.34
CA LEU A 386 -14.31 7.10 -12.39
C LEU A 386 -14.88 6.35 -13.60
N PHE A 387 -16.20 6.40 -13.80
CA PHE A 387 -16.89 5.62 -14.82
C PHE A 387 -16.29 5.81 -16.22
N ASN A 388 -16.05 7.05 -16.63
CA ASN A 388 -15.48 7.35 -17.93
C ASN A 388 -14.04 6.84 -18.08
N ASP A 389 -13.22 6.97 -17.03
CA ASP A 389 -11.83 6.52 -17.04
C ASP A 389 -11.74 4.99 -17.14
N PHE A 390 -12.68 4.26 -16.48
CA PHE A 390 -12.80 2.82 -16.64
C PHE A 390 -13.13 2.40 -18.08
N THR A 391 -13.87 3.22 -18.84
CA THR A 391 -14.17 2.86 -20.24
C THR A 391 -12.94 2.90 -21.16
N GLU A 392 -11.82 3.47 -20.71
CA GLU A 392 -10.62 3.72 -21.51
C GLU A 392 -9.36 3.03 -20.98
N CYS A 393 -9.48 2.19 -19.93
CA CYS A 393 -8.30 1.59 -19.30
C CYS A 393 -7.99 0.17 -19.77
N PHE A 394 -8.83 -0.47 -20.58
CA PHE A 394 -8.69 -1.89 -20.97
C PHE A 394 -8.18 -2.11 -22.40
N ASN A 395 -7.63 -1.11 -23.06
CA ASN A 395 -7.23 -1.17 -24.48
C ASN A 395 -6.14 -2.21 -24.77
N ASP A 396 -5.33 -2.59 -23.78
CA ASP A 396 -4.25 -3.57 -23.93
C ASP A 396 -4.71 -5.03 -23.60
N ALA A 397 -5.97 -5.24 -23.26
CA ALA A 397 -6.56 -6.58 -23.12
C ALA A 397 -7.18 -7.03 -24.47
N ASP A 398 -6.95 -8.28 -24.87
CA ASP A 398 -7.61 -8.87 -26.03
C ASP A 398 -9.08 -9.18 -25.74
N GLU A 399 -9.38 -9.53 -24.50
CA GLU A 399 -10.74 -9.78 -24.03
C GLU A 399 -10.88 -9.42 -22.54
N LEU A 400 -11.91 -8.65 -22.22
CA LEU A 400 -12.28 -8.26 -20.86
C LEU A 400 -13.46 -9.09 -20.37
N ILE A 401 -13.29 -9.76 -19.24
CA ILE A 401 -14.36 -10.45 -18.53
C ILE A 401 -14.68 -9.59 -17.29
N LEU A 402 -15.81 -8.90 -17.33
CA LEU A 402 -16.22 -7.93 -16.33
C LEU A 402 -17.18 -8.55 -15.33
N MET A 403 -16.74 -8.68 -14.09
CA MET A 403 -17.54 -9.22 -12.98
C MET A 403 -18.45 -8.14 -12.36
N ASP A 404 -19.40 -8.58 -11.55
CA ASP A 404 -20.21 -7.65 -10.75
C ASP A 404 -19.36 -6.83 -9.77
N ILE A 405 -19.83 -5.60 -9.46
CA ILE A 405 -19.14 -4.71 -8.55
C ILE A 405 -19.02 -5.35 -7.17
N TYR A 406 -17.81 -5.41 -6.64
CA TYR A 406 -17.56 -5.80 -5.26
C TYR A 406 -17.93 -4.65 -4.33
N ALA A 407 -19.05 -4.79 -3.62
CA ALA A 407 -19.64 -3.72 -2.82
C ALA A 407 -18.77 -3.30 -1.60
N ALA A 408 -17.92 -4.21 -1.09
CA ALA A 408 -17.18 -4.03 0.18
C ALA A 408 -18.13 -3.66 1.34
N ARG A 409 -18.19 -2.38 1.71
CA ARG A 409 -19.06 -1.86 2.79
C ARG A 409 -20.24 -1.03 2.29
N GLU A 410 -20.32 -0.83 0.98
CA GLU A 410 -21.34 0.02 0.38
C GLU A 410 -22.62 -0.76 0.11
N LYS A 411 -23.74 -0.04 0.04
CA LYS A 411 -25.01 -0.57 -0.42
C LYS A 411 -25.19 -0.22 -1.89
N ASP A 412 -25.75 -1.13 -2.64
CA ASP A 412 -26.15 -0.85 -4.02
C ASP A 412 -27.30 0.17 -4.02
N THR A 413 -27.06 1.30 -4.68
CA THR A 413 -28.07 2.37 -4.87
C THR A 413 -28.76 2.29 -6.23
N GLY A 414 -28.36 1.36 -7.10
CA GLY A 414 -28.86 1.23 -8.48
C GLY A 414 -28.38 2.31 -9.45
N GLU A 415 -27.47 3.21 -9.03
CA GLU A 415 -27.00 4.32 -9.88
C GLU A 415 -25.91 3.89 -10.87
N VAL A 416 -25.17 2.80 -10.56
CA VAL A 416 -24.13 2.24 -11.43
C VAL A 416 -24.12 0.71 -11.29
N SER A 417 -23.86 0.02 -12.38
CA SER A 417 -23.71 -1.44 -12.40
C SER A 417 -22.59 -1.88 -13.34
N SER A 418 -22.09 -3.11 -13.15
CA SER A 418 -21.14 -3.72 -14.07
C SER A 418 -21.71 -3.84 -15.49
N GLN A 419 -23.03 -4.06 -15.64
CA GLN A 419 -23.67 -4.11 -16.94
C GLN A 419 -23.59 -2.76 -17.65
N MET A 420 -23.91 -1.65 -16.96
CA MET A 420 -23.79 -0.28 -17.51
C MET A 420 -22.34 0.03 -17.95
N LEU A 421 -21.37 -0.37 -17.12
CA LEU A 421 -19.95 -0.19 -17.43
C LEU A 421 -19.53 -1.03 -18.65
N GLY A 422 -19.92 -2.30 -18.69
CA GLY A 422 -19.63 -3.21 -19.81
C GLY A 422 -20.22 -2.71 -21.13
N ASP A 423 -21.46 -2.16 -21.11
CA ASP A 423 -22.10 -1.56 -22.29
C ASP A 423 -21.33 -0.35 -22.80
N ALA A 424 -20.83 0.49 -21.88
CA ALA A 424 -20.02 1.66 -22.22
C ALA A 424 -18.64 1.26 -22.80
N ILE A 425 -17.99 0.25 -22.21
CA ILE A 425 -16.71 -0.30 -22.69
C ILE A 425 -16.87 -0.90 -24.10
N ARG A 426 -17.93 -1.67 -24.36
CA ARG A 426 -18.23 -2.23 -25.70
C ARG A 426 -18.43 -1.14 -26.75
N LYS A 427 -19.06 -0.02 -26.39
CA LYS A 427 -19.22 1.15 -27.29
C LYS A 427 -17.88 1.78 -27.69
N LYS A 428 -16.83 1.61 -26.89
CA LYS A 428 -15.44 2.03 -27.21
C LYS A 428 -14.70 1.00 -28.07
N GLY A 429 -15.33 -0.12 -28.44
CA GLY A 429 -14.77 -1.15 -29.32
C GLY A 429 -13.94 -2.21 -28.59
N ILE A 430 -13.94 -2.23 -27.25
CA ILE A 430 -13.26 -3.24 -26.44
C ILE A 430 -14.14 -4.50 -26.36
N ASN A 431 -13.55 -5.67 -26.61
CA ASN A 431 -14.23 -6.95 -26.46
C ASN A 431 -14.48 -7.23 -24.98
N CYS A 432 -15.72 -7.10 -24.53
CA CYS A 432 -16.11 -7.20 -23.12
C CYS A 432 -17.35 -8.07 -22.94
N VAL A 433 -17.28 -9.00 -22.00
CA VAL A 433 -18.41 -9.84 -21.55
C VAL A 433 -18.66 -9.60 -20.07
N ASN A 434 -19.93 -9.47 -19.66
CA ASN A 434 -20.31 -9.40 -18.26
C ASN A 434 -20.57 -10.82 -17.71
N VAL A 435 -20.15 -11.09 -16.48
CA VAL A 435 -20.35 -12.33 -15.73
C VAL A 435 -20.73 -12.04 -14.29
N HIS A 436 -21.50 -12.93 -13.65
CA HIS A 436 -22.10 -12.65 -12.33
C HIS A 436 -21.50 -13.49 -11.19
N SER A 437 -20.56 -14.39 -11.49
CA SER A 437 -19.90 -15.21 -10.47
C SER A 437 -18.50 -15.62 -10.90
N HIS A 438 -17.67 -16.01 -9.93
CA HIS A 438 -16.34 -16.59 -10.18
C HIS A 438 -16.42 -17.86 -11.04
N GLN A 439 -17.46 -18.68 -10.82
CA GLN A 439 -17.67 -19.91 -11.57
C GLN A 439 -17.99 -19.61 -13.04
N GLU A 440 -18.87 -18.65 -13.31
CA GLU A 440 -19.20 -18.21 -14.67
C GLU A 440 -17.98 -17.63 -15.39
N ALA A 441 -17.19 -16.78 -14.69
CA ALA A 441 -15.93 -16.26 -15.22
C ALA A 441 -14.96 -17.40 -15.59
N PHE A 442 -14.76 -18.36 -14.67
CA PHE A 442 -13.91 -19.52 -14.90
C PHE A 442 -14.40 -20.36 -16.11
N GLU A 443 -15.70 -20.67 -16.19
CA GLU A 443 -16.26 -21.44 -17.31
C GLU A 443 -16.11 -20.73 -18.65
N TYR A 444 -16.22 -19.40 -18.64
CA TYR A 444 -16.02 -18.59 -19.83
C TYR A 444 -14.56 -18.63 -20.30
N VAL A 445 -13.60 -18.30 -19.42
CA VAL A 445 -12.19 -18.27 -19.79
C VAL A 445 -11.65 -19.65 -20.14
N SER A 446 -12.07 -20.71 -19.44
CA SER A 446 -11.63 -22.09 -19.70
C SER A 446 -11.98 -22.61 -21.10
N LYS A 447 -13.04 -22.09 -21.71
CA LYS A 447 -13.44 -22.44 -23.08
C LYS A 447 -12.61 -21.70 -24.13
N LYS A 448 -11.93 -20.64 -23.78
CA LYS A 448 -11.23 -19.72 -24.69
C LYS A 448 -9.73 -19.78 -24.59
N LEU A 449 -9.21 -19.99 -23.38
CA LEU A 449 -7.77 -20.02 -23.12
C LEU A 449 -7.08 -21.14 -23.87
N SER A 450 -5.93 -20.83 -24.44
CA SER A 450 -5.04 -21.72 -25.17
C SER A 450 -3.60 -21.53 -24.73
N GLU A 451 -2.71 -22.43 -25.13
CA GLU A 451 -1.29 -22.37 -24.82
C GLU A 451 -0.70 -20.99 -25.16
N ARG A 452 0.10 -20.45 -24.25
CA ARG A 452 0.74 -19.12 -24.26
C ARG A 452 -0.22 -17.95 -24.07
N ASP A 453 -1.49 -18.18 -23.72
CA ASP A 453 -2.36 -17.09 -23.30
C ASP A 453 -2.03 -16.67 -21.85
N LEU A 454 -2.32 -15.42 -21.51
CA LEU A 454 -2.21 -14.84 -20.18
C LEU A 454 -3.59 -14.61 -19.60
N LEU A 455 -3.86 -15.23 -18.44
CA LEU A 455 -5.03 -14.95 -17.62
C LEU A 455 -4.63 -13.97 -16.51
N LEU A 456 -5.14 -12.74 -16.59
CA LEU A 456 -4.89 -11.70 -15.60
C LEU A 456 -6.16 -11.45 -14.80
N THR A 457 -6.13 -11.72 -13.47
CA THR A 457 -7.19 -11.35 -12.53
C THR A 457 -6.86 -9.99 -11.92
N VAL A 458 -7.80 -9.04 -11.98
CA VAL A 458 -7.58 -7.63 -11.61
C VAL A 458 -8.70 -7.14 -10.70
N GLY A 459 -8.33 -6.64 -9.51
CA GLY A 459 -9.29 -6.03 -8.59
C GLY A 459 -8.94 -6.19 -7.11
N ALA A 460 -9.45 -5.28 -6.28
CA ALA A 460 -9.22 -5.27 -4.83
C ALA A 460 -10.19 -6.18 -4.04
N GLY A 461 -11.10 -6.87 -4.73
CA GLY A 461 -12.04 -7.83 -4.15
C GLY A 461 -11.48 -9.25 -4.07
N ASP A 462 -12.29 -10.20 -4.50
CA ASP A 462 -11.98 -11.63 -4.46
C ASP A 462 -11.84 -12.26 -5.85
N VAL A 463 -11.62 -11.46 -6.88
CA VAL A 463 -11.45 -11.90 -8.28
C VAL A 463 -10.30 -12.90 -8.47
N VAL A 464 -9.28 -12.88 -7.63
CA VAL A 464 -8.17 -13.86 -7.60
C VAL A 464 -8.67 -15.31 -7.60
N LYS A 465 -9.85 -15.57 -7.02
CA LYS A 465 -10.46 -16.91 -6.99
C LYS A 465 -10.66 -17.50 -8.38
N VAL A 466 -10.88 -16.68 -9.41
CA VAL A 466 -11.03 -17.18 -10.80
C VAL A 466 -9.73 -17.84 -11.27
N GLY A 467 -8.59 -17.18 -11.04
CA GLY A 467 -7.27 -17.74 -11.34
C GLY A 467 -6.95 -18.99 -10.50
N GLU A 468 -7.29 -18.96 -9.20
CA GLU A 468 -7.10 -20.10 -8.30
C GLU A 468 -7.94 -21.32 -8.71
N ILE A 469 -9.20 -21.11 -9.16
CA ILE A 469 -10.05 -22.19 -9.67
C ILE A 469 -9.44 -22.76 -10.96
N TYR A 470 -8.93 -21.89 -11.85
CA TYR A 470 -8.29 -22.32 -13.08
C TYR A 470 -7.04 -23.17 -12.83
N LEU A 471 -6.22 -22.83 -11.85
CA LEU A 471 -4.98 -23.57 -11.51
C LEU A 471 -5.22 -24.93 -10.82
N LYS A 472 -6.37 -25.12 -10.15
CA LYS A 472 -6.79 -26.42 -9.57
C LYS A 472 -7.18 -27.43 -10.65
#